data_95cb9faf8863fc4874ee0aa782518b8b
#
_entry.id   95cb9faf8863fc4874ee0aa782518b8b
#
_cell.length_a   1.000
_cell.length_b   1.000
_cell.length_c   1.000
_cell.angle_alpha   90.00
_cell.angle_beta   90.00
_cell.angle_gamma   90.00
#
_symmetry.space_group_name_H-M   'P 1'
#
loop_
_entity.id
_entity.type
_entity.pdbx_description
1 polymer ?
#
loop_
_entity_poly.entity_id
_entity_poly.type
_entity_poly.pdbx_seq_one_letter_code
_entity_poly.pdbx_strand_id
1 'polypeptide(L)'
;MPSPPDSRTADPPSLRFLVPLVTGGLVLALVLFGIGVYLWLSGTATAAIGGPFTLENGNGQAVTNRDFRGKYMLVYFGYTYCPDVCPTTLTEVAGALDKLGPKAARVQPIFITVDPQRDTPATIKQYTGAFSPRIVGLTGTPDQIAAVERAYHVYAAKHVTGPGPNDYGMDHSSVIYLMDPNGRFVAPVGETAPQQMAADIGRLMRHD
;
A
#
# COMPACT_ATOMS: atom_id res chain seq x y z
N MET A 1 -11.31 53.50 -77.68
CA MET A 1 -12.07 52.52 -76.95
C MET A 1 -11.07 51.66 -76.19
N PRO A 2 -10.98 51.70 -74.85
CA PRO A 2 -10.09 50.83 -74.12
C PRO A 2 -10.79 49.48 -73.84
N SER A 3 -10.01 48.39 -74.00
CA SER A 3 -10.41 47.01 -73.78
C SER A 3 -10.69 46.73 -72.25
N PRO A 4 -11.65 45.87 -71.96
CA PRO A 4 -11.96 45.55 -70.56
C PRO A 4 -10.87 44.70 -69.92
N PRO A 5 -10.68 44.75 -68.58
CA PRO A 5 -9.67 44.00 -67.88
C PRO A 5 -10.05 42.49 -67.80
N ASP A 6 -9.05 41.68 -68.04
CA ASP A 6 -9.06 40.23 -67.98
C ASP A 6 -9.35 39.72 -66.54
N SER A 7 -10.54 39.16 -66.30
CA SER A 7 -10.93 38.53 -65.06
C SER A 7 -10.35 37.12 -65.01
N ARG A 8 -9.13 36.98 -64.50
CA ARG A 8 -8.57 35.67 -64.07
C ARG A 8 -9.34 35.14 -62.92
N THR A 9 -10.24 34.23 -63.12
CA THR A 9 -10.83 33.40 -62.11
C THR A 9 -9.76 32.48 -61.54
N ALA A 10 -9.42 32.67 -60.27
CA ALA A 10 -8.51 31.79 -59.56
C ALA A 10 -9.16 30.37 -59.48
N ASP A 11 -8.51 29.39 -60.09
CA ASP A 11 -8.92 28.00 -60.02
C ASP A 11 -8.98 27.54 -58.56
N PRO A 12 -10.06 26.86 -58.10
CA PRO A 12 -10.15 26.34 -56.74
C PRO A 12 -9.06 25.27 -56.53
N PRO A 13 -8.43 25.22 -55.34
CA PRO A 13 -7.40 24.24 -55.04
C PRO A 13 -7.92 22.83 -55.34
N SER A 14 -7.18 22.09 -56.16
CA SER A 14 -7.60 20.78 -56.65
C SER A 14 -7.89 19.82 -55.50
N LEU A 15 -9.07 19.23 -55.49
CA LEU A 15 -9.59 18.30 -54.44
C LEU A 15 -8.59 17.14 -54.16
N ARG A 16 -7.68 16.85 -55.09
CA ARG A 16 -6.63 15.83 -54.97
C ARG A 16 -5.59 16.08 -53.86
N PHE A 17 -5.37 17.33 -53.45
CA PHE A 17 -4.43 17.68 -52.38
C PHE A 17 -5.13 17.80 -51.04
N LEU A 18 -6.44 18.06 -50.98
CA LEU A 18 -7.20 18.18 -49.74
C LEU A 18 -7.51 16.81 -49.10
N VAL A 19 -7.77 15.78 -49.91
CA VAL A 19 -8.10 14.43 -49.41
C VAL A 19 -6.99 13.84 -48.57
N PRO A 20 -5.70 13.78 -48.98
CA PRO A 20 -4.63 13.20 -48.10
C PRO A 20 -4.34 14.06 -46.87
N LEU A 21 -4.58 15.36 -46.90
CA LEU A 21 -4.40 16.25 -45.76
C LEU A 21 -5.48 16.04 -44.71
N VAL A 22 -6.75 15.87 -45.13
CA VAL A 22 -7.88 15.60 -44.23
C VAL A 22 -7.79 14.20 -43.62
N THR A 23 -7.45 13.19 -44.44
CA THR A 23 -7.29 11.81 -43.96
C THR A 23 -6.10 11.67 -42.99
N GLY A 24 -4.96 12.32 -43.29
CA GLY A 24 -3.80 12.35 -42.42
C GLY A 24 -4.09 13.05 -41.09
N GLY A 25 -4.83 14.16 -41.11
CA GLY A 25 -5.29 14.88 -39.91
C GLY A 25 -6.24 14.05 -39.05
N LEU A 26 -7.19 13.32 -39.69
CA LEU A 26 -8.13 12.46 -38.96
C LEU A 26 -7.42 11.29 -38.28
N VAL A 27 -6.48 10.64 -38.99
CA VAL A 27 -5.71 9.52 -38.40
C VAL A 27 -4.86 10.00 -37.23
N LEU A 28 -4.19 11.15 -37.36
CA LEU A 28 -3.41 11.74 -36.28
C LEU A 28 -4.29 12.06 -35.05
N ALA A 29 -5.47 12.64 -35.28
CA ALA A 29 -6.43 12.95 -34.20
C ALA A 29 -6.92 11.69 -33.49
N LEU A 30 -7.21 10.60 -34.21
CA LEU A 30 -7.61 9.32 -33.63
C LEU A 30 -6.47 8.67 -32.85
N VAL A 31 -5.24 8.75 -33.31
CA VAL A 31 -4.06 8.24 -32.57
C VAL A 31 -3.85 9.03 -31.28
N LEU A 32 -3.88 10.36 -31.35
CA LEU A 32 -3.74 11.21 -30.16
C LEU A 32 -4.88 11.01 -29.17
N PHE A 33 -6.12 10.84 -29.66
CA PHE A 33 -7.26 10.50 -28.81
C PHE A 33 -7.08 9.14 -28.15
N GLY A 34 -6.65 8.12 -28.89
CA GLY A 34 -6.36 6.78 -28.36
C GLY A 34 -5.26 6.79 -27.30
N ILE A 35 -4.18 7.54 -27.54
CA ILE A 35 -3.11 7.76 -26.54
C ILE A 35 -3.67 8.49 -25.32
N GLY A 36 -4.46 9.53 -25.51
CA GLY A 36 -5.09 10.28 -24.40
C GLY A 36 -5.99 9.39 -23.54
N VAL A 37 -6.85 8.57 -24.15
CA VAL A 37 -7.70 7.61 -23.47
C VAL A 37 -6.86 6.55 -22.74
N TYR A 38 -5.82 6.02 -23.39
CA TYR A 38 -4.90 5.05 -22.78
C TYR A 38 -4.20 5.63 -21.54
N LEU A 39 -3.66 6.85 -21.64
CA LEU A 39 -3.00 7.52 -20.52
C LEU A 39 -4.00 7.87 -19.40
N TRP A 40 -5.23 8.25 -19.75
CA TRP A 40 -6.27 8.52 -18.76
C TRP A 40 -6.69 7.25 -18.01
N LEU A 41 -6.90 6.13 -18.70
CA LEU A 41 -7.20 4.83 -18.09
C LEU A 41 -6.03 4.28 -17.26
N SER A 42 -4.79 4.55 -17.67
CA SER A 42 -3.59 4.11 -16.95
C SER A 42 -3.25 5.01 -15.75
N GLY A 43 -3.64 6.28 -15.76
CA GLY A 43 -3.30 7.26 -14.73
C GLY A 43 -4.22 7.30 -13.51
N THR A 44 -5.34 6.57 -13.51
CA THR A 44 -6.32 6.55 -12.40
C THR A 44 -6.14 5.41 -11.41
N ALA A 45 -5.06 4.64 -11.50
CA ALA A 45 -4.70 3.72 -10.43
C ALA A 45 -4.26 4.55 -9.20
N THR A 46 -5.20 4.93 -8.33
CA THR A 46 -4.89 5.31 -6.95
C THR A 46 -3.99 4.21 -6.41
N ALA A 47 -2.77 4.58 -5.98
CA ALA A 47 -1.83 3.61 -5.45
C ALA A 47 -2.52 2.82 -4.33
N ALA A 48 -2.81 1.55 -4.61
CA ALA A 48 -3.53 0.70 -3.67
C ALA A 48 -2.64 0.51 -2.43
N ILE A 49 -3.21 0.70 -1.24
CA ILE A 49 -2.50 0.38 0.01
C ILE A 49 -2.32 -1.13 0.09
N GLY A 50 -1.09 -1.57 0.40
CA GLY A 50 -0.71 -2.98 0.44
C GLY A 50 -0.16 -3.49 -0.89
N GLY A 51 0.35 -4.69 -0.87
CA GLY A 51 0.97 -5.31 -2.04
C GLY A 51 1.69 -6.62 -1.70
N PRO A 52 2.33 -7.24 -2.69
CA PRO A 52 3.14 -8.42 -2.45
C PRO A 52 4.36 -8.08 -1.60
N PHE A 53 4.68 -8.94 -0.64
CA PHE A 53 5.92 -8.90 0.12
C PHE A 53 6.50 -10.30 0.29
N THR A 54 7.79 -10.36 0.52
CA THR A 54 8.51 -11.55 1.01
C THR A 54 9.37 -11.10 2.17
N LEU A 55 9.06 -11.60 3.37
CA LEU A 55 9.71 -11.25 4.63
C LEU A 55 10.11 -12.53 5.37
N GLU A 56 10.71 -12.41 6.54
CA GLU A 56 11.08 -13.53 7.42
C GLU A 56 10.19 -13.52 8.68
N ASN A 57 9.69 -14.70 9.05
CA ASN A 57 8.99 -14.86 10.32
C ASN A 57 9.99 -15.04 11.49
N GLY A 58 9.46 -15.11 12.71
CA GLY A 58 10.28 -15.28 13.92
C GLY A 58 11.10 -16.59 14.01
N ASN A 59 10.95 -17.51 13.05
CA ASN A 59 11.78 -18.72 12.93
C ASN A 59 12.83 -18.60 11.81
N GLY A 60 12.98 -17.43 11.17
CA GLY A 60 13.85 -17.21 10.02
C GLY A 60 13.34 -17.83 8.71
N GLN A 61 12.08 -18.21 8.65
CA GLN A 61 11.49 -18.78 7.45
C GLN A 61 10.90 -17.67 6.58
N ALA A 62 11.15 -17.75 5.27
CA ALA A 62 10.54 -16.83 4.32
C ALA A 62 9.02 -17.01 4.29
N VAL A 63 8.29 -15.89 4.38
CA VAL A 63 6.83 -15.83 4.29
C VAL A 63 6.43 -14.69 3.34
N THR A 64 5.30 -14.89 2.69
CA THR A 64 4.74 -13.94 1.73
C THR A 64 3.35 -13.49 2.18
N ASN A 65 2.85 -12.40 1.60
CA ASN A 65 1.47 -11.99 1.81
C ASN A 65 0.45 -13.08 1.40
N ARG A 66 0.83 -14.01 0.53
CA ARG A 66 -0.02 -15.12 0.08
C ARG A 66 -0.26 -16.18 1.15
N ASP A 67 0.68 -16.34 2.09
CA ASP A 67 0.60 -17.32 3.17
C ASP A 67 -0.50 -16.96 4.19
N PHE A 68 -0.97 -15.72 4.17
CA PHE A 68 -2.04 -15.21 5.02
C PHE A 68 -3.40 -15.11 4.33
N ARG A 69 -3.51 -15.53 3.06
CA ARG A 69 -4.78 -15.50 2.33
C ARG A 69 -5.84 -16.39 2.99
N GLY A 70 -7.10 -16.03 2.78
CA GLY A 70 -8.24 -16.68 3.43
C GLY A 70 -8.56 -16.13 4.81
N LYS A 71 -7.69 -15.27 5.37
CA LYS A 71 -7.93 -14.53 6.61
C LYS A 71 -7.81 -13.03 6.37
N TYR A 72 -8.52 -12.25 7.18
CA TYR A 72 -8.26 -10.82 7.28
C TYR A 72 -6.89 -10.61 7.94
N MET A 73 -6.01 -9.85 7.30
CA MET A 73 -4.75 -9.46 7.92
C MET A 73 -4.93 -8.15 8.66
N LEU A 74 -4.53 -8.11 9.93
CA LEU A 74 -4.46 -6.90 10.72
C LEU A 74 -2.98 -6.51 10.83
N VAL A 75 -2.52 -5.63 9.94
CA VAL A 75 -1.10 -5.30 9.76
C VAL A 75 -0.75 -4.03 10.51
N TYR A 76 0.23 -4.12 11.38
CA TYR A 76 0.78 -3.01 12.15
C TYR A 76 2.28 -2.93 11.95
N PHE A 77 2.78 -1.71 11.70
CA PHE A 77 4.22 -1.43 11.56
C PHE A 77 4.75 -0.81 12.84
N GLY A 78 5.92 -1.26 13.28
CA GLY A 78 6.54 -0.78 14.51
C GLY A 78 7.95 -1.33 14.68
N TYR A 79 8.52 -1.22 15.87
CA TYR A 79 9.84 -1.78 16.20
C TYR A 79 9.91 -2.19 17.66
N THR A 80 10.80 -3.15 17.99
CA THR A 80 10.80 -3.75 19.34
C THR A 80 11.36 -2.82 20.42
N TYR A 81 12.13 -1.81 20.04
CA TYR A 81 12.70 -0.78 20.92
C TYR A 81 11.76 0.43 21.13
N CYS A 82 10.53 0.39 20.61
CA CYS A 82 9.54 1.45 20.85
C CYS A 82 9.13 1.43 22.34
N PRO A 83 9.28 2.58 23.06
CA PRO A 83 9.11 2.57 24.50
C PRO A 83 7.64 2.57 24.95
N ASP A 84 6.68 2.97 24.10
CA ASP A 84 5.32 3.25 24.54
C ASP A 84 4.24 2.81 23.52
N VAL A 85 4.17 3.41 22.36
CA VAL A 85 3.06 3.23 21.42
C VAL A 85 2.93 1.79 20.93
N CYS A 86 4.02 1.15 20.50
CA CYS A 86 3.97 -0.21 19.95
C CYS A 86 3.51 -1.27 20.97
N PRO A 87 4.05 -1.33 22.22
CA PRO A 87 3.55 -2.30 23.20
C PRO A 87 2.09 -2.03 23.60
N THR A 88 1.66 -0.77 23.68
CA THR A 88 0.27 -0.41 23.96
C THR A 88 -0.64 -0.92 22.84
N THR A 89 -0.34 -0.61 21.59
CA THR A 89 -1.11 -1.06 20.41
C THR A 89 -1.19 -2.59 20.33
N LEU A 90 -0.08 -3.32 20.53
CA LEU A 90 -0.11 -4.79 20.48
C LEU A 90 -0.93 -5.39 21.62
N THR A 91 -0.94 -4.77 22.82
CA THR A 91 -1.81 -5.17 23.92
C THR A 91 -3.30 -4.98 23.55
N GLU A 92 -3.64 -3.84 22.92
CA GLU A 92 -5.00 -3.57 22.47
C GLU A 92 -5.44 -4.53 21.36
N VAL A 93 -4.56 -4.84 20.39
CA VAL A 93 -4.80 -5.84 19.36
C VAL A 93 -5.05 -7.23 19.97
N ALA A 94 -4.22 -7.66 20.92
CA ALA A 94 -4.39 -8.94 21.60
C ALA A 94 -5.75 -9.00 22.33
N GLY A 95 -6.09 -7.95 23.09
CA GLY A 95 -7.37 -7.83 23.77
C GLY A 95 -8.57 -7.77 22.82
N ALA A 96 -8.43 -7.11 21.66
CA ALA A 96 -9.48 -7.06 20.65
C ALA A 96 -9.76 -8.45 20.03
N LEU A 97 -8.71 -9.26 19.80
CA LEU A 97 -8.88 -10.64 19.35
C LEU A 97 -9.65 -11.49 20.39
N ASP A 98 -9.43 -11.28 21.68
CA ASP A 98 -10.18 -11.97 22.72
C ASP A 98 -11.66 -11.54 22.73
N LYS A 99 -11.94 -10.25 22.51
CA LYS A 99 -13.31 -9.72 22.42
C LYS A 99 -14.04 -10.14 21.15
N LEU A 100 -13.33 -10.41 20.04
CA LEU A 100 -13.91 -10.97 18.81
C LEU A 100 -14.43 -12.40 19.00
N GLY A 101 -13.94 -13.12 20.01
CA GLY A 101 -14.33 -14.51 20.27
C GLY A 101 -14.08 -15.42 19.07
N PRO A 102 -15.07 -16.24 18.65
CA PRO A 102 -14.90 -17.17 17.51
C PRO A 102 -14.51 -16.49 16.20
N LYS A 103 -14.88 -15.21 15.98
CA LYS A 103 -14.52 -14.45 14.79
C LYS A 103 -13.02 -14.18 14.68
N ALA A 104 -12.29 -14.18 15.81
CA ALA A 104 -10.84 -14.00 15.83
C ALA A 104 -10.10 -15.06 14.99
N ALA A 105 -10.66 -16.25 14.79
CA ALA A 105 -10.07 -17.27 13.93
C ALA A 105 -9.92 -16.84 12.46
N ARG A 106 -10.74 -15.85 12.03
CA ARG A 106 -10.69 -15.27 10.68
C ARG A 106 -9.69 -14.12 10.56
N VAL A 107 -9.08 -13.66 11.65
CA VAL A 107 -8.15 -12.53 11.69
C VAL A 107 -6.75 -13.03 11.98
N GLN A 108 -5.79 -12.60 11.16
CA GLN A 108 -4.36 -12.83 11.37
C GLN A 108 -3.69 -11.49 11.69
N PRO A 109 -3.34 -11.23 12.96
CA PRO A 109 -2.54 -10.06 13.29
C PRO A 109 -1.10 -10.28 12.88
N ILE A 110 -0.51 -9.26 12.25
CA ILE A 110 0.84 -9.24 11.71
C ILE A 110 1.53 -7.97 12.20
N PHE A 111 2.67 -8.13 12.84
CA PHE A 111 3.57 -7.05 13.19
C PHE A 111 4.77 -7.06 12.25
N ILE A 112 4.99 -5.97 11.51
CA ILE A 112 6.13 -5.83 10.59
C ILE A 112 7.09 -4.79 11.17
N THR A 113 8.36 -5.17 11.35
CA THR A 113 9.35 -4.20 11.85
C THR A 113 9.66 -3.12 10.82
N VAL A 114 9.91 -1.90 11.31
CA VAL A 114 10.52 -0.80 10.56
C VAL A 114 12.02 -0.66 10.90
N ASP A 115 12.56 -1.51 11.77
CA ASP A 115 13.97 -1.49 12.19
C ASP A 115 14.64 -2.87 12.06
N PRO A 116 14.84 -3.35 10.84
CA PRO A 116 15.42 -4.68 10.62
C PRO A 116 16.87 -4.80 11.09
N GLN A 117 17.54 -3.69 11.44
CA GLN A 117 18.90 -3.71 11.94
C GLN A 117 18.99 -4.25 13.37
N ARG A 118 17.99 -3.94 14.22
CA ARG A 118 17.91 -4.43 15.61
C ARG A 118 16.92 -5.58 15.77
N ASP A 119 15.90 -5.63 14.95
CA ASP A 119 14.79 -6.59 15.07
C ASP A 119 15.06 -7.86 14.26
N THR A 120 15.90 -8.74 14.82
CA THR A 120 16.17 -10.07 14.25
C THR A 120 14.92 -10.98 14.32
N PRO A 121 14.84 -12.08 13.56
CA PRO A 121 13.78 -13.06 13.67
C PRO A 121 13.50 -13.52 15.12
N ALA A 122 14.56 -13.81 15.87
CA ALA A 122 14.43 -14.24 17.27
C ALA A 122 13.88 -13.12 18.17
N THR A 123 14.37 -11.89 18.00
CA THR A 123 13.91 -10.71 18.75
C THR A 123 12.42 -10.45 18.51
N ILE A 124 12.00 -10.48 17.25
CA ILE A 124 10.62 -10.18 16.89
C ILE A 124 9.65 -11.26 17.37
N LYS A 125 10.09 -12.55 17.35
CA LYS A 125 9.32 -13.66 17.89
C LYS A 125 9.09 -13.52 19.39
N GLN A 126 10.14 -13.21 20.12
CA GLN A 126 10.06 -13.00 21.56
C GLN A 126 9.14 -11.82 21.90
N TYR A 127 9.31 -10.71 21.19
CA TYR A 127 8.54 -9.49 21.40
C TYR A 127 7.05 -9.70 21.14
N THR A 128 6.67 -10.17 19.95
CA THR A 128 5.25 -10.39 19.61
C THR A 128 4.61 -11.47 20.46
N GLY A 129 5.36 -12.53 20.82
CA GLY A 129 4.91 -13.61 21.67
C GLY A 129 4.58 -13.18 23.11
N ALA A 130 5.17 -12.08 23.59
CA ALA A 130 4.87 -11.52 24.91
C ALA A 130 3.44 -10.93 24.99
N PHE A 131 2.86 -10.51 23.87
CA PHE A 131 1.49 -9.98 23.81
C PHE A 131 0.46 -11.07 23.46
N SER A 132 0.74 -11.85 22.43
CA SER A 132 -0.12 -12.98 22.05
C SER A 132 0.61 -13.94 21.10
N PRO A 133 0.49 -15.27 21.29
CA PRO A 133 1.04 -16.25 20.36
C PRO A 133 0.35 -16.22 18.98
N ARG A 134 -0.77 -15.49 18.84
CA ARG A 134 -1.48 -15.29 17.57
C ARG A 134 -0.86 -14.21 16.69
N ILE A 135 -0.03 -13.32 17.25
CA ILE A 135 0.61 -12.24 16.52
C ILE A 135 1.83 -12.79 15.78
N VAL A 136 1.82 -12.72 14.47
CA VAL A 136 2.98 -13.09 13.65
C VAL A 136 3.89 -11.88 13.50
N GLY A 137 5.11 -11.97 14.05
CA GLY A 137 6.14 -10.96 13.85
C GLY A 137 6.94 -11.25 12.57
N LEU A 138 7.16 -10.21 11.75
CA LEU A 138 7.90 -10.27 10.50
C LEU A 138 9.04 -9.26 10.49
N THR A 139 10.19 -9.71 9.96
CA THR A 139 11.38 -8.91 9.69
C THR A 139 11.92 -9.26 8.30
N GLY A 140 13.07 -8.72 7.93
CA GLY A 140 13.70 -9.02 6.64
C GLY A 140 14.94 -8.17 6.43
N THR A 141 15.45 -8.16 5.21
CA THR A 141 16.52 -7.22 4.84
C THR A 141 16.00 -5.78 4.82
N PRO A 142 16.88 -4.77 4.95
CA PRO A 142 16.48 -3.36 4.84
C PRO A 142 15.72 -3.06 3.54
N ASP A 143 16.11 -3.66 2.41
CA ASP A 143 15.43 -3.47 1.12
C ASP A 143 14.03 -4.08 1.09
N GLN A 144 13.84 -5.25 1.72
CA GLN A 144 12.53 -5.90 1.86
C GLN A 144 11.59 -5.06 2.73
N ILE A 145 12.10 -4.55 3.85
CA ILE A 145 11.32 -3.67 4.74
C ILE A 145 10.96 -2.36 4.01
N ALA A 146 11.92 -1.70 3.38
CA ALA A 146 11.64 -0.50 2.61
C ALA A 146 10.64 -0.74 1.45
N ALA A 147 10.63 -1.92 0.86
CA ALA A 147 9.66 -2.27 -0.18
C ALA A 147 8.24 -2.42 0.38
N VAL A 148 8.06 -3.08 1.54
CA VAL A 148 6.74 -3.25 2.16
C VAL A 148 6.24 -1.93 2.77
N GLU A 149 7.11 -1.09 3.34
CA GLU A 149 6.76 0.26 3.80
C GLU A 149 6.18 1.10 2.66
N ARG A 150 6.85 1.11 1.49
CA ARG A 150 6.33 1.80 0.29
C ARG A 150 4.98 1.25 -0.16
N ALA A 151 4.81 -0.09 -0.16
CA ALA A 151 3.57 -0.73 -0.57
C ALA A 151 2.38 -0.38 0.35
N TYR A 152 2.64 -0.18 1.64
CA TYR A 152 1.62 0.20 2.64
C TYR A 152 1.57 1.71 2.91
N HIS A 153 2.38 2.51 2.19
CA HIS A 153 2.51 3.96 2.38
C HIS A 153 2.90 4.34 3.81
N VAL A 154 3.73 3.51 4.44
CA VAL A 154 4.26 3.74 5.78
C VAL A 154 5.46 4.67 5.69
N TYR A 155 5.45 5.73 6.46
CA TYR A 155 6.64 6.52 6.72
C TYR A 155 7.45 5.85 7.83
N ALA A 156 8.76 5.74 7.66
CA ALA A 156 9.70 5.34 8.69
C ALA A 156 11.01 6.12 8.52
N ALA A 157 11.54 6.65 9.60
CA ALA A 157 12.80 7.36 9.61
C ALA A 157 13.54 7.15 10.93
N LYS A 158 14.86 6.99 10.84
CA LYS A 158 15.75 6.89 11.98
C LYS A 158 16.07 8.28 12.51
N HIS A 159 15.97 8.48 13.82
CA HIS A 159 16.47 9.66 14.49
C HIS A 159 17.48 9.30 15.58
N VAL A 160 18.63 9.98 15.60
CA VAL A 160 19.72 9.73 16.56
C VAL A 160 19.35 10.32 17.91
N THR A 161 19.52 9.55 18.98
CA THR A 161 19.22 9.97 20.38
C THR A 161 20.48 10.06 21.25
N GLY A 162 21.65 9.58 20.76
CA GLY A 162 22.90 9.60 21.50
C GLY A 162 24.11 9.25 20.63
N PRO A 163 25.31 9.15 21.22
CA PRO A 163 26.55 8.97 20.48
C PRO A 163 26.83 7.52 20.04
N GLY A 164 26.12 6.54 20.60
CA GLY A 164 26.33 5.12 20.30
C GLY A 164 25.66 4.69 18.98
N PRO A 165 26.12 3.59 18.38
CA PRO A 165 25.58 3.09 17.10
C PRO A 165 24.10 2.63 17.22
N ASN A 166 23.66 2.30 18.44
CA ASN A 166 22.29 1.86 18.72
C ASN A 166 21.45 2.94 19.43
N ASP A 167 22.01 4.14 19.63
CA ASP A 167 21.33 5.25 20.28
C ASP A 167 20.45 5.99 19.26
N TYR A 168 19.38 5.35 18.84
CA TYR A 168 18.41 5.93 17.93
C TYR A 168 17.00 5.40 18.19
N GLY A 169 16.02 6.21 17.85
CA GLY A 169 14.63 5.84 17.72
C GLY A 169 14.21 5.75 16.27
N MET A 170 13.00 5.27 16.03
CA MET A 170 12.34 5.27 14.72
C MET A 170 11.06 6.08 14.81
N ASP A 171 10.97 7.12 13.99
CA ASP A 171 9.70 7.80 13.71
C ASP A 171 8.97 6.99 12.64
N HIS A 172 7.74 6.59 12.89
CA HIS A 172 6.97 5.83 11.91
C HIS A 172 5.47 6.13 11.98
N SER A 173 4.78 5.83 10.89
CA SER A 173 3.32 5.89 10.85
C SER A 173 2.72 4.82 11.76
N SER A 174 1.84 5.26 12.69
CA SER A 174 1.16 4.41 13.65
C SER A 174 -0.25 4.08 13.16
N VAL A 175 -0.34 3.26 12.11
CA VAL A 175 -1.61 2.87 11.48
C VAL A 175 -1.74 1.36 11.48
N ILE A 176 -2.91 0.87 11.91
CA ILE A 176 -3.27 -0.54 11.79
C ILE A 176 -4.09 -0.71 10.51
N TYR A 177 -3.64 -1.53 9.59
CA TYR A 177 -4.30 -1.78 8.31
C TYR A 177 -5.11 -3.06 8.36
N LEU A 178 -6.42 -2.99 8.07
CA LEU A 178 -7.23 -4.18 7.84
C LEU A 178 -7.22 -4.51 6.34
N MET A 179 -6.77 -5.72 6.01
CA MET A 179 -6.79 -6.28 4.66
C MET A 179 -7.81 -7.41 4.60
N ASP A 180 -8.51 -7.54 3.48
CA ASP A 180 -9.47 -8.62 3.23
C ASP A 180 -8.76 -9.99 3.01
N PRO A 181 -9.50 -11.12 2.95
CA PRO A 181 -8.93 -12.43 2.69
C PRO A 181 -8.17 -12.57 1.36
N ASN A 182 -8.36 -11.64 0.43
CA ASN A 182 -7.65 -11.56 -0.85
C ASN A 182 -6.43 -10.63 -0.80
N GLY A 183 -6.15 -10.03 0.38
CA GLY A 183 -5.05 -9.10 0.58
C GLY A 183 -5.31 -7.69 0.04
N ARG A 184 -6.57 -7.28 -0.15
CA ARG A 184 -6.95 -5.93 -0.53
C ARG A 184 -7.18 -5.09 0.72
N PHE A 185 -6.82 -3.83 0.67
CA PHE A 185 -7.07 -2.89 1.75
C PHE A 185 -8.57 -2.65 1.95
N VAL A 186 -9.03 -2.79 3.19
CA VAL A 186 -10.42 -2.52 3.60
C VAL A 186 -10.53 -1.15 4.24
N ALA A 187 -9.79 -0.93 5.33
CA ALA A 187 -9.82 0.32 6.09
C ALA A 187 -8.66 0.38 7.09
N PRO A 188 -8.29 1.58 7.57
CA PRO A 188 -7.51 1.70 8.78
C PRO A 188 -8.37 1.34 10.00
N VAL A 189 -7.75 0.70 10.99
CA VAL A 189 -8.36 0.44 12.29
C VAL A 189 -7.72 1.39 13.30
N GLY A 190 -8.53 2.09 14.09
CA GLY A 190 -8.02 3.03 15.09
C GLY A 190 -7.33 2.30 16.25
N GLU A 191 -6.31 2.93 16.81
CA GLU A 191 -5.72 2.56 18.10
C GLU A 191 -6.69 2.98 19.21
N THR A 192 -7.50 2.04 19.66
CA THR A 192 -8.59 2.28 20.60
C THR A 192 -8.68 1.13 21.58
N ALA A 193 -9.42 1.33 22.68
CA ALA A 193 -9.68 0.27 23.64
C ALA A 193 -10.13 -1.04 22.95
N PRO A 194 -9.73 -2.22 23.47
CA PRO A 194 -9.96 -3.53 22.84
C PRO A 194 -11.41 -3.79 22.41
N GLN A 195 -12.40 -3.33 23.19
CA GLN A 195 -13.81 -3.48 22.86
C GLN A 195 -14.20 -2.72 21.60
N GLN A 196 -13.74 -1.47 21.47
CA GLN A 196 -14.03 -0.63 20.32
C GLN A 196 -13.33 -1.17 19.08
N MET A 197 -12.06 -1.52 19.21
CA MET A 197 -11.27 -2.13 18.11
C MET A 197 -11.94 -3.43 17.60
N ALA A 198 -12.38 -4.32 18.51
CA ALA A 198 -13.09 -5.54 18.15
C ALA A 198 -14.43 -5.25 17.45
N ALA A 199 -15.17 -4.24 17.90
CA ALA A 199 -16.44 -3.84 17.28
C ALA A 199 -16.20 -3.32 15.84
N ASP A 200 -15.17 -2.51 15.65
CA ASP A 200 -14.81 -1.93 14.35
C ASP A 200 -14.34 -3.01 13.37
N ILE A 201 -13.43 -3.89 13.79
CA ILE A 201 -13.00 -5.06 12.99
C ILE A 201 -14.22 -5.92 12.64
N GLY A 202 -15.06 -6.25 13.63
CA GLY A 202 -16.25 -7.09 13.42
C GLY A 202 -17.29 -6.46 12.49
N ARG A 203 -17.38 -5.12 12.42
CA ARG A 203 -18.22 -4.38 11.49
C ARG A 203 -17.64 -4.43 10.07
N LEU A 204 -16.35 -4.14 9.92
CA LEU A 204 -15.65 -4.13 8.63
C LEU A 204 -15.66 -5.51 7.95
N MET A 205 -15.53 -6.59 8.75
CA MET A 205 -15.60 -7.97 8.24
C MET A 205 -16.99 -8.43 7.78
N ARG A 206 -18.06 -7.66 8.01
CA ARG A 206 -19.44 -8.02 7.59
C ARG A 206 -19.81 -7.49 6.22
N HIS A 207 -19.03 -6.59 5.67
CA HIS A 207 -19.30 -5.92 4.41
C HIS A 207 -18.58 -6.56 3.20
N ASP A 208 -17.91 -7.71 3.43
CA ASP A 208 -17.24 -8.48 2.37
C ASP A 208 -17.98 -9.77 2.02
#